data_0889dc2aa51c26c9d482a8902f9aabb6
#
_entry.id   0889dc2aa51c26c9d482a8902f9aabb6
#
_cell.length_a   1.000
_cell.length_b   1.000
_cell.length_c   1.000
_cell.angle_alpha   90.00
_cell.angle_beta   90.00
_cell.angle_gamma   90.00
#
_symmetry.space_group_name_H-M   'P 1'
#
loop_
_entity.id
_entity.type
_entity.pdbx_description
1 polymer ?
#
loop_
_entity_poly.entity_id
_entity_poly.type
_entity_poly.pdbx_seq_one_letter_code
_entity_poly.pdbx_strand_id
1 'polypeptide(L)'
;MLNVIAVDPAPAKESTVFDGRALTSLPAQRLSTLLAGCRGHPSTLVCWDAPLTGPTDPSDPGVASNDFSQRRIEPFFSRSVSGFKAPAGISVMPYCGCPHWAISRALLGLPRVGPWDVAEDDLPFSLLSSDLPPEQEGHFIVEVHPAVAAWLWCKVDRPRKASWKYKTDRKVLLEMWEIVRAKLPGEARTREPKDDDEFDALVAYGLGVCWLKRDGTVGLLGNRAAGAFLVPTSAALSRAYARFGDVDARPHIPPLQRTGIAVRVRSQKVAWGT
;
A
#
# COMPACT_ATOMS: atom_id res chain seq x y z
N MET A 1 -17.43 14.30 9.23
CA MET A 1 -16.37 14.11 8.21
C MET A 1 -15.30 13.24 8.84
N LEU A 2 -14.88 12.16 8.14
CA LEU A 2 -13.83 11.26 8.64
C LEU A 2 -12.49 12.01 8.77
N ASN A 3 -11.81 11.80 9.87
CA ASN A 3 -10.43 12.22 10.02
C ASN A 3 -9.52 11.23 9.28
N VAL A 4 -8.63 11.73 8.43
CA VAL A 4 -7.70 10.87 7.68
C VAL A 4 -6.36 10.85 8.39
N ILE A 5 -5.81 9.66 8.59
CA ILE A 5 -4.46 9.43 9.11
C ILE A 5 -3.74 8.54 8.10
N ALA A 6 -2.59 8.97 7.62
CA ALA A 6 -1.73 8.19 6.76
C ALA A 6 -0.56 7.60 7.55
N VAL A 7 -0.22 6.36 7.27
CA VAL A 7 0.87 5.65 7.92
C VAL A 7 1.73 4.96 6.87
N ASP A 8 3.01 5.29 6.85
CA ASP A 8 4.06 4.50 6.21
C ASP A 8 4.73 3.63 7.31
N PRO A 9 4.33 2.36 7.45
CA PRO A 9 4.81 1.51 8.51
C PRO A 9 6.21 1.00 8.21
N ALA A 10 7.16 1.31 9.08
CA ALA A 10 8.54 0.90 8.93
C ALA A 10 8.93 -0.15 9.98
N PRO A 11 9.39 -1.33 9.53
CA PRO A 11 9.70 -2.46 10.43
C PRO A 11 10.98 -2.31 11.24
N ALA A 12 11.96 -1.62 10.71
CA ALA A 12 13.29 -1.53 11.30
C ALA A 12 13.66 -0.13 11.80
N LYS A 13 12.74 0.82 11.62
CA LYS A 13 12.90 2.23 12.03
C LYS A 13 11.55 2.77 12.53
N GLU A 14 11.47 4.05 12.78
CA GLU A 14 10.22 4.71 13.12
C GLU A 14 9.29 4.76 11.89
N SER A 15 8.00 4.54 12.12
CA SER A 15 6.96 4.70 11.10
C SER A 15 6.62 6.17 10.91
N THR A 16 6.41 6.61 9.70
CA THR A 16 6.01 7.98 9.40
C THR A 16 4.49 8.10 9.36
N VAL A 17 3.96 9.07 10.10
CA VAL A 17 2.52 9.34 10.21
C VAL A 17 2.24 10.77 9.81
N PHE A 18 1.18 10.98 9.02
CA PHE A 18 0.61 12.29 8.76
C PHE A 18 -0.89 12.30 9.10
N ASP A 19 -1.28 13.17 10.00
CA ASP A 19 -2.66 13.30 10.52
C ASP A 19 -3.43 14.49 9.92
N GLY A 20 -2.91 15.10 8.86
CA GLY A 20 -3.44 16.32 8.26
C GLY A 20 -2.88 17.60 8.90
N ARG A 21 -2.16 17.50 10.02
CA ARG A 21 -1.58 18.64 10.73
C ARG A 21 -0.06 18.53 10.85
N ALA A 22 0.43 17.36 11.22
CA ALA A 22 1.84 17.13 11.49
C ALA A 22 2.34 15.84 10.84
N LEU A 23 3.57 15.90 10.31
CA LEU A 23 4.37 14.73 10.00
C LEU A 23 5.13 14.34 11.28
N THR A 24 5.00 13.08 11.68
CA THR A 24 5.57 12.58 12.93
C THR A 24 6.19 11.21 12.69
N SER A 25 7.43 11.01 13.14
CA SER A 25 8.05 9.69 13.19
C SER A 25 7.74 9.03 14.52
N LEU A 26 7.19 7.83 14.48
CA LEU A 26 6.72 7.10 15.66
C LEU A 26 7.34 5.71 15.75
N PRO A 27 7.96 5.35 16.89
CA PRO A 27 8.35 3.98 17.15
C PRO A 27 7.10 3.08 17.27
N ALA A 28 7.26 1.78 17.01
CA ALA A 28 6.16 0.81 16.96
C ALA A 28 5.17 0.90 18.13
N GLN A 29 5.67 1.04 19.35
CA GLN A 29 4.83 1.14 20.55
C GLN A 29 3.94 2.40 20.53
N ARG A 30 4.49 3.54 20.11
CA ARG A 30 3.73 4.79 20.01
C ARG A 30 2.72 4.75 18.88
N LEU A 31 3.06 4.14 17.76
CA LEU A 31 2.13 3.93 16.66
C LEU A 31 0.94 3.08 17.11
N SER A 32 1.17 1.97 17.79
CA SER A 32 0.09 1.14 18.35
C SER A 32 -0.79 1.92 19.33
N THR A 33 -0.20 2.76 20.17
CA THR A 33 -0.96 3.64 21.09
C THR A 33 -1.81 4.65 20.33
N LEU A 34 -1.27 5.27 19.27
CA LEU A 34 -2.00 6.20 18.42
C LEU A 34 -3.20 5.51 17.75
N LEU A 35 -2.98 4.34 17.17
CA LEU A 35 -4.04 3.56 16.52
C LEU A 35 -5.13 3.13 17.51
N ALA A 36 -4.76 2.68 18.70
CA ALA A 36 -5.72 2.38 19.76
C ALA A 36 -6.49 3.61 20.22
N GLY A 37 -5.83 4.76 20.31
CA GLY A 37 -6.43 6.04 20.67
C GLY A 37 -7.46 6.55 19.66
N CYS A 38 -7.34 6.17 18.38
CA CYS A 38 -8.32 6.56 17.35
C CYS A 38 -9.74 6.10 17.68
N ARG A 39 -9.92 5.01 18.43
CA ARG A 39 -11.24 4.52 18.85
C ARG A 39 -12.00 5.47 19.78
N GLY A 40 -11.28 6.35 20.49
CA GLY A 40 -11.87 7.37 21.38
C GLY A 40 -12.14 8.71 20.70
N HIS A 41 -11.83 8.84 19.42
CA HIS A 41 -11.94 10.07 18.63
C HIS A 41 -13.07 9.98 17.59
N PRO A 42 -13.39 11.11 16.90
CA PRO A 42 -14.32 11.09 15.77
C PRO A 42 -13.92 10.05 14.72
N SER A 43 -14.88 9.63 13.92
CA SER A 43 -14.70 8.70 12.81
C SER A 43 -13.40 8.91 12.05
N THR A 44 -12.63 7.83 11.85
CA THR A 44 -11.26 7.89 11.31
C THR A 44 -11.07 6.94 10.14
N LEU A 45 -10.38 7.40 9.10
CA LEU A 45 -9.84 6.57 8.02
C LEU A 45 -8.32 6.49 8.13
N VAL A 46 -7.78 5.31 8.35
CA VAL A 46 -6.34 5.04 8.31
C VAL A 46 -5.96 4.59 6.90
N CYS A 47 -5.08 5.34 6.24
CA CYS A 47 -4.45 4.97 4.98
C CYS A 47 -3.11 4.30 5.29
N TRP A 48 -3.01 3.00 5.03
CA TRP A 48 -1.92 2.14 5.47
C TRP A 48 -1.07 1.67 4.29
N ASP A 49 0.21 2.07 4.23
CA ASP A 49 1.13 1.68 3.14
C ASP A 49 1.77 0.31 3.40
N ALA A 50 0.92 -0.70 3.49
CA ALA A 50 1.36 -2.09 3.46
C ALA A 50 0.16 -3.01 3.18
N PRO A 51 0.39 -4.24 2.71
CA PRO A 51 -0.67 -5.16 2.37
C PRO A 51 -1.59 -5.48 3.56
N LEU A 52 -2.88 -5.33 3.33
CA LEU A 52 -3.97 -5.66 4.28
C LEU A 52 -4.93 -6.68 3.68
N THR A 53 -5.01 -6.75 2.35
CA THR A 53 -5.93 -7.61 1.60
C THR A 53 -5.15 -8.70 0.88
N GLY A 54 -5.77 -9.84 0.66
CA GLY A 54 -5.13 -10.96 -0.03
C GLY A 54 -6.00 -12.21 -0.01
N PRO A 55 -5.56 -13.30 -0.65
CA PRO A 55 -6.32 -14.53 -0.72
C PRO A 55 -6.51 -15.13 0.67
N THR A 56 -7.75 -15.48 0.96
CA THR A 56 -8.16 -16.10 2.24
C THR A 56 -7.86 -17.58 2.27
N ASP A 57 -7.90 -18.23 1.12
CA ASP A 57 -7.72 -19.67 0.96
C ASP A 57 -6.65 -19.96 -0.09
N PRO A 58 -5.62 -20.76 0.27
CA PRO A 58 -4.60 -21.22 -0.68
C PRO A 58 -5.17 -22.01 -1.86
N SER A 59 -6.35 -22.57 -1.73
CA SER A 59 -7.04 -23.30 -2.80
C SER A 59 -7.93 -22.44 -3.68
N ASP A 60 -8.07 -21.14 -3.38
CA ASP A 60 -8.85 -20.21 -4.19
C ASP A 60 -8.27 -20.17 -5.63
N PRO A 61 -9.06 -20.52 -6.66
CA PRO A 61 -8.59 -20.49 -8.06
C PRO A 61 -8.21 -19.09 -8.55
N GLY A 62 -8.56 -18.02 -7.81
CA GLY A 62 -8.06 -16.67 -8.03
C GLY A 62 -6.62 -16.45 -7.52
N VAL A 63 -6.09 -17.39 -6.75
CA VAL A 63 -4.69 -17.42 -6.34
C VAL A 63 -3.91 -18.18 -7.40
N ALA A 64 -3.09 -17.49 -8.18
CA ALA A 64 -2.16 -18.17 -9.10
C ALA A 64 -1.30 -19.15 -8.28
N SER A 65 -1.62 -20.42 -8.43
CA SER A 65 -0.96 -21.61 -7.91
C SER A 65 0.24 -21.36 -6.99
N ASN A 66 0.08 -21.59 -5.70
CA ASN A 66 1.14 -21.79 -4.69
C ASN A 66 2.14 -20.65 -4.47
N ASP A 67 2.02 -19.50 -5.13
CA ASP A 67 2.88 -18.37 -4.90
C ASP A 67 2.16 -17.30 -4.07
N PHE A 68 2.04 -17.57 -2.76
CA PHE A 68 1.55 -16.60 -1.78
C PHE A 68 2.39 -15.33 -1.71
N SER A 69 3.44 -15.26 -2.52
CA SER A 69 4.31 -14.10 -2.57
C SER A 69 3.74 -12.96 -3.42
N GLN A 70 2.70 -13.21 -4.21
CA GLN A 70 2.15 -12.20 -5.11
C GLN A 70 0.63 -12.23 -5.13
N ARG A 71 0.03 -11.15 -4.67
CA ARG A 71 -1.38 -10.88 -4.97
C ARG A 71 -1.48 -10.45 -6.43
N ARG A 72 -2.66 -10.54 -7.02
CA ARG A 72 -2.87 -10.19 -8.44
C ARG A 72 -2.54 -8.73 -8.76
N ILE A 73 -2.71 -7.82 -7.81
CA ILE A 73 -2.51 -6.39 -8.03
C ILE A 73 -1.03 -6.03 -8.25
N GLU A 74 -0.08 -6.69 -7.58
CA GLU A 74 1.35 -6.44 -7.79
C GLU A 74 1.83 -6.89 -9.20
N PRO A 75 1.52 -8.10 -9.70
CA PRO A 75 1.81 -8.48 -11.08
C PRO A 75 1.21 -7.53 -12.12
N PHE A 76 0.05 -6.96 -11.88
CA PHE A 76 -0.54 -5.98 -12.78
C PHE A 76 0.38 -4.77 -12.99
N PHE A 77 1.02 -4.26 -11.93
CA PHE A 77 1.95 -3.13 -12.02
C PHE A 77 3.40 -3.52 -12.30
N SER A 78 3.78 -4.78 -12.15
CA SER A 78 5.16 -5.23 -12.37
C SER A 78 5.39 -5.89 -13.74
N ARG A 79 4.34 -6.43 -14.38
CA ARG A 79 4.46 -7.13 -15.68
C ARG A 79 4.09 -6.23 -16.85
N SER A 80 4.84 -6.36 -17.96
CA SER A 80 4.63 -5.54 -19.16
C SER A 80 3.29 -5.81 -19.85
N VAL A 81 2.73 -7.00 -19.69
CA VAL A 81 1.48 -7.44 -20.34
C VAL A 81 0.28 -6.58 -19.93
N SER A 82 0.31 -5.97 -18.77
CA SER A 82 -0.77 -5.10 -18.29
C SER A 82 -0.90 -3.78 -19.05
N GLY A 83 0.16 -3.32 -19.73
CA GLY A 83 0.26 -1.96 -20.25
C GLY A 83 0.45 -0.87 -19.17
N PHE A 84 0.48 -1.27 -17.90
CA PHE A 84 0.67 -0.39 -16.73
C PHE A 84 1.88 -0.80 -15.89
N LYS A 85 2.90 -1.36 -16.52
CA LYS A 85 4.15 -1.69 -15.84
C LYS A 85 4.78 -0.43 -15.25
N ALA A 86 4.98 -0.44 -13.95
CA ALA A 86 5.73 0.61 -13.26
C ALA A 86 7.19 0.65 -13.73
N PRO A 87 7.79 1.82 -13.88
CA PRO A 87 9.18 1.96 -14.30
C PRO A 87 10.16 1.52 -13.22
N ALA A 88 11.40 1.26 -13.62
CA ALA A 88 12.48 1.02 -12.67
C ALA A 88 12.63 2.21 -11.70
N GLY A 89 12.63 1.93 -10.41
CA GLY A 89 12.64 2.94 -9.34
C GLY A 89 11.29 3.13 -8.63
N ILE A 90 10.19 2.63 -9.21
CA ILE A 90 8.93 2.46 -8.50
C ILE A 90 8.87 1.00 -8.05
N SER A 91 8.98 0.79 -6.75
CA SER A 91 8.90 -0.55 -6.16
C SER A 91 7.45 -1.01 -6.14
N VAL A 92 7.19 -2.14 -6.77
CA VAL A 92 5.92 -2.88 -6.68
C VAL A 92 6.30 -4.29 -6.27
N MET A 93 6.80 -4.41 -5.05
CA MET A 93 7.26 -5.70 -4.55
C MET A 93 6.10 -6.47 -3.93
N PRO A 94 6.05 -7.80 -4.14
CA PRO A 94 5.18 -8.65 -3.36
C PRO A 94 5.64 -8.63 -1.91
N TYR A 95 4.80 -8.11 -1.05
CA TYR A 95 5.14 -8.01 0.37
C TYR A 95 4.94 -9.32 1.14
N CYS A 96 4.41 -10.30 0.48
CA CYS A 96 4.10 -11.60 1.05
C CYS A 96 5.34 -12.34 1.49
N GLY A 97 5.41 -12.70 2.75
CA GLY A 97 6.59 -13.37 3.32
C GLY A 97 7.80 -12.47 3.49
N CYS A 98 7.70 -11.18 3.20
CA CYS A 98 8.74 -10.23 3.54
C CYS A 98 8.61 -9.71 4.98
N PRO A 99 9.69 -9.21 5.59
CA PRO A 99 9.65 -8.65 6.93
C PRO A 99 8.62 -7.53 7.11
N HIS A 100 8.39 -6.70 6.09
CA HIS A 100 7.43 -5.60 6.12
C HIS A 100 6.01 -6.07 6.40
N TRP A 101 5.57 -7.17 5.76
CA TRP A 101 4.25 -7.71 6.00
C TRP A 101 4.07 -8.18 7.44
N ALA A 102 5.02 -9.00 7.96
CA ALA A 102 4.95 -9.52 9.31
C ALA A 102 4.92 -8.41 10.37
N ILE A 103 5.62 -7.31 10.11
CA ILE A 103 5.71 -6.18 11.03
C ILE A 103 4.50 -5.28 10.90
N SER A 104 4.00 -5.06 9.70
CA SER A 104 2.74 -4.37 9.50
C SER A 104 1.62 -5.05 10.29
N ARG A 105 1.54 -6.38 10.25
CA ARG A 105 0.60 -7.15 11.07
C ARG A 105 0.84 -6.96 12.56
N ALA A 106 2.09 -7.05 13.02
CA ALA A 106 2.42 -6.86 14.43
C ALA A 106 2.08 -5.45 14.94
N LEU A 107 2.29 -4.42 14.12
CA LEU A 107 1.91 -3.04 14.45
C LEU A 107 0.39 -2.87 14.60
N LEU A 108 -0.39 -3.66 13.88
CA LEU A 108 -1.85 -3.70 13.98
C LEU A 108 -2.37 -4.65 15.08
N GLY A 109 -1.47 -5.28 15.86
CA GLY A 109 -1.85 -6.25 16.89
C GLY A 109 -2.21 -7.63 16.36
N LEU A 110 -1.90 -7.93 15.10
CA LEU A 110 -2.22 -9.20 14.46
C LEU A 110 -1.11 -10.25 14.65
N PRO A 111 -1.43 -11.55 14.59
CA PRO A 111 -0.43 -12.61 14.61
C PRO A 111 0.57 -12.44 13.47
N ARG A 112 1.87 -12.63 13.75
CA ARG A 112 2.95 -12.52 12.74
C ARG A 112 2.89 -13.62 11.68
N VAL A 113 2.26 -14.74 12.01
CA VAL A 113 2.11 -15.90 11.12
C VAL A 113 0.62 -16.22 11.07
N GLY A 114 0.10 -16.38 9.89
CA GLY A 114 -1.32 -16.71 9.71
C GLY A 114 -1.72 -16.59 8.25
N PRO A 115 -2.94 -16.95 7.93
CA PRO A 115 -3.50 -16.74 6.61
C PRO A 115 -3.41 -15.26 6.25
N TRP A 116 -3.42 -14.96 4.95
CA TRP A 116 -3.46 -13.61 4.41
C TRP A 116 -4.65 -12.82 4.89
N ASP A 117 -5.74 -13.54 5.14
CA ASP A 117 -6.96 -12.95 5.63
C ASP A 117 -6.74 -12.47 7.07
N VAL A 118 -6.84 -11.18 7.19
CA VAL A 118 -7.08 -10.56 8.48
C VAL A 118 -8.58 -10.70 8.69
N ALA A 119 -9.00 -11.53 9.63
CA ALA A 119 -10.39 -11.53 10.03
C ALA A 119 -10.78 -10.11 10.41
N GLU A 120 -11.90 -9.60 9.90
CA GLU A 120 -12.32 -8.21 10.16
C GLU A 120 -12.40 -7.93 11.65
N ASP A 121 -12.74 -8.95 12.45
CA ASP A 121 -12.85 -8.88 13.90
C ASP A 121 -11.50 -8.71 14.62
N ASP A 122 -10.39 -9.05 13.97
CA ASP A 122 -9.05 -8.95 14.58
C ASP A 122 -8.45 -7.55 14.45
N LEU A 123 -8.98 -6.72 13.55
CA LEU A 123 -8.50 -5.35 13.36
C LEU A 123 -9.21 -4.37 14.28
N PRO A 124 -8.47 -3.37 14.82
CA PRO A 124 -9.09 -2.26 15.53
C PRO A 124 -9.94 -1.37 14.62
N PHE A 125 -9.95 -1.62 13.33
CA PHE A 125 -10.61 -0.84 12.28
C PHE A 125 -11.32 -1.78 11.29
N SER A 126 -12.46 -1.35 10.74
CA SER A 126 -13.11 -2.06 9.64
C SER A 126 -12.26 -1.94 8.38
N LEU A 127 -11.84 -3.07 7.81
CA LEU A 127 -11.04 -3.11 6.59
C LEU A 127 -11.89 -2.78 5.38
N LEU A 128 -11.50 -1.74 4.66
CA LEU A 128 -12.18 -1.33 3.44
C LEU A 128 -11.53 -2.00 2.22
N SER A 129 -12.36 -2.78 1.52
CA SER A 129 -11.97 -3.50 0.30
C SER A 129 -13.03 -3.37 -0.81
N SER A 130 -14.01 -2.48 -0.65
CA SER A 130 -15.04 -2.15 -1.64
C SER A 130 -14.68 -0.87 -2.40
N ASP A 131 -15.21 -0.71 -3.62
CA ASP A 131 -14.92 0.43 -4.50
C ASP A 131 -15.39 1.78 -3.95
N LEU A 132 -16.31 1.78 -3.01
CA LEU A 132 -16.89 3.01 -2.47
C LEU A 132 -16.31 3.33 -1.09
N PRO A 133 -16.01 4.60 -0.83
CA PRO A 133 -15.64 5.04 0.50
C PRO A 133 -16.81 4.87 1.48
N PRO A 134 -16.51 4.71 2.79
CA PRO A 134 -17.54 4.47 3.79
C PRO A 134 -18.53 5.62 3.87
N GLU A 135 -19.81 5.28 4.04
CA GLU A 135 -20.92 6.25 4.18
C GLU A 135 -21.23 6.56 5.63
N GLN A 136 -20.89 5.66 6.52
CA GLN A 136 -21.22 5.72 7.93
C GLN A 136 -20.06 6.27 8.76
N GLU A 137 -20.37 6.73 9.95
CA GLU A 137 -19.37 7.00 10.96
C GLU A 137 -18.73 5.69 11.44
N GLY A 138 -17.45 5.75 11.76
CA GLY A 138 -16.71 4.58 12.22
C GLY A 138 -15.20 4.72 12.08
N HIS A 139 -14.51 3.64 12.37
CA HIS A 139 -13.06 3.56 12.28
C HIS A 139 -12.70 2.57 11.19
N PHE A 140 -12.02 3.05 10.16
CA PHE A 140 -11.74 2.32 8.95
C PHE A 140 -10.25 2.29 8.65
N ILE A 141 -9.81 1.24 8.00
CA ILE A 141 -8.47 1.13 7.45
C ILE A 141 -8.55 0.72 5.99
N VAL A 142 -7.73 1.35 5.15
CA VAL A 142 -7.60 1.04 3.73
C VAL A 142 -6.13 0.92 3.36
N GLU A 143 -5.83 -0.04 2.51
CA GLU A 143 -4.50 -0.18 1.95
C GLU A 143 -4.24 0.91 0.91
N VAL A 144 -3.03 1.45 0.91
CA VAL A 144 -2.53 2.38 -0.09
C VAL A 144 -1.18 1.91 -0.63
N HIS A 145 -0.79 2.40 -1.80
CA HIS A 145 0.54 2.19 -2.35
C HIS A 145 1.06 3.50 -2.93
N PRO A 146 1.66 4.37 -2.10
CA PRO A 146 2.06 5.73 -2.48
C PRO A 146 2.97 5.79 -3.69
N ALA A 147 3.95 4.90 -3.79
CA ALA A 147 4.87 4.85 -4.92
C ALA A 147 4.15 4.66 -6.27
N VAL A 148 3.18 3.73 -6.33
CA VAL A 148 2.36 3.51 -7.54
C VAL A 148 1.47 4.70 -7.82
N ALA A 149 0.85 5.27 -6.79
CA ALA A 149 -0.02 6.43 -6.94
C ALA A 149 0.73 7.67 -7.43
N ALA A 150 1.89 7.96 -6.85
CA ALA A 150 2.75 9.06 -7.27
C ALA A 150 3.20 8.89 -8.74
N TRP A 151 3.59 7.67 -9.12
CA TRP A 151 3.91 7.38 -10.51
C TRP A 151 2.71 7.61 -11.43
N LEU A 152 1.52 7.14 -11.09
CA LEU A 152 0.31 7.32 -11.90
C LEU A 152 -0.04 8.79 -12.08
N TRP A 153 0.13 9.62 -11.05
CA TRP A 153 -0.05 11.07 -11.15
C TRP A 153 1.02 11.75 -12.00
N CYS A 154 2.27 11.31 -11.90
CA CYS A 154 3.41 11.93 -12.57
C CYS A 154 3.62 11.50 -14.03
N LYS A 155 3.17 10.29 -14.41
CA LYS A 155 3.56 9.65 -15.68
C LYS A 155 3.18 10.42 -16.94
N VAL A 156 2.20 11.32 -16.87
CA VAL A 156 1.78 12.15 -18.00
C VAL A 156 2.69 13.36 -18.14
N ASP A 157 3.11 13.95 -17.03
CA ASP A 157 3.84 15.22 -16.97
C ASP A 157 5.35 15.04 -16.97
N ARG A 158 5.84 13.81 -16.68
CA ARG A 158 7.28 13.51 -16.68
C ARG A 158 7.76 12.96 -18.02
N PRO A 159 8.98 13.33 -18.46
CA PRO A 159 9.59 12.75 -19.65
C PRO A 159 9.71 11.24 -19.56
N ARG A 160 9.50 10.52 -20.68
CA ARG A 160 9.58 9.04 -20.72
C ARG A 160 10.89 8.46 -20.20
N LYS A 161 11.99 9.20 -20.34
CA LYS A 161 13.34 8.80 -19.90
C LYS A 161 13.71 9.33 -18.51
N ALA A 162 12.77 9.99 -17.80
CA ALA A 162 13.05 10.51 -16.45
C ALA A 162 13.33 9.37 -15.47
N SER A 163 14.22 9.62 -14.51
CA SER A 163 14.44 8.70 -13.39
C SER A 163 13.22 8.67 -12.47
N TRP A 164 12.95 7.51 -11.90
CA TRP A 164 11.87 7.31 -10.92
C TRP A 164 12.40 6.88 -9.54
N LYS A 165 13.71 7.01 -9.32
CA LYS A 165 14.39 6.55 -8.10
C LYS A 165 14.26 7.56 -6.94
N TYR A 166 13.05 8.02 -6.65
CA TYR A 166 12.82 9.06 -5.63
C TYR A 166 13.24 8.61 -4.21
N LYS A 167 13.25 7.30 -3.93
CA LYS A 167 13.71 6.75 -2.64
C LYS A 167 15.21 6.89 -2.40
N THR A 168 16.00 7.11 -3.44
CA THR A 168 17.47 7.21 -3.34
C THR A 168 18.03 8.46 -3.99
N ASP A 169 17.20 9.28 -4.61
CA ASP A 169 17.59 10.50 -5.31
C ASP A 169 16.67 11.66 -4.92
N ARG A 170 17.17 12.52 -4.05
CA ARG A 170 16.44 13.69 -3.55
C ARG A 170 15.95 14.62 -4.66
N LYS A 171 16.72 14.76 -5.75
CA LYS A 171 16.30 15.59 -6.88
C LYS A 171 15.06 15.00 -7.56
N VAL A 172 15.05 13.69 -7.78
CA VAL A 172 13.91 12.97 -8.35
C VAL A 172 12.69 13.09 -7.44
N LEU A 173 12.87 12.98 -6.11
CA LEU A 173 11.81 13.16 -5.14
C LEU A 173 11.16 14.54 -5.26
N LEU A 174 11.96 15.60 -5.28
CA LEU A 174 11.46 16.97 -5.41
C LEU A 174 10.78 17.24 -6.75
N GLU A 175 11.33 16.71 -7.85
CA GLU A 175 10.68 16.79 -9.17
C GLU A 175 9.32 16.09 -9.19
N MET A 176 9.19 14.94 -8.55
CA MET A 176 7.91 14.24 -8.41
C MET A 176 6.97 14.99 -7.48
N TRP A 177 7.51 15.54 -6.38
CA TRP A 177 6.73 16.32 -5.43
C TRP A 177 6.05 17.53 -6.07
N GLU A 178 6.75 18.27 -6.93
CA GLU A 178 6.16 19.43 -7.63
C GLU A 178 4.90 19.07 -8.45
N ILE A 179 4.87 17.86 -9.02
CA ILE A 179 3.71 17.38 -9.78
C ILE A 179 2.63 16.86 -8.83
N VAL A 180 3.03 16.03 -7.87
CA VAL A 180 2.10 15.33 -6.95
C VAL A 180 1.38 16.31 -6.05
N ARG A 181 2.08 17.30 -5.49
CA ARG A 181 1.49 18.29 -4.57
C ARG A 181 0.29 19.03 -5.17
N ALA A 182 0.27 19.22 -6.50
CA ALA A 182 -0.85 19.85 -7.19
C ALA A 182 -2.15 19.00 -7.14
N LYS A 183 -2.03 17.69 -6.89
CA LYS A 183 -3.15 16.74 -6.78
C LYS A 183 -3.60 16.53 -5.33
N LEU A 184 -2.79 16.98 -4.36
CA LEU A 184 -3.05 16.75 -2.93
C LEU A 184 -3.99 17.82 -2.34
N PRO A 185 -4.71 17.52 -1.25
CA PRO A 185 -5.46 18.50 -0.49
C PRO A 185 -4.54 19.53 0.16
N GLY A 186 -5.12 20.67 0.59
CA GLY A 186 -4.36 21.82 1.08
C GLY A 186 -3.39 21.51 2.21
N GLU A 187 -3.80 20.68 3.16
CA GLU A 187 -3.01 20.30 4.34
C GLU A 187 -1.70 19.58 3.96
N ALA A 188 -1.78 18.63 2.99
CA ALA A 188 -0.61 17.92 2.49
C ALA A 188 0.18 18.77 1.50
N ARG A 189 -0.50 19.55 0.63
CA ARG A 189 0.12 20.37 -0.41
C ARG A 189 1.14 21.37 0.11
N THR A 190 0.92 21.91 1.30
CA THR A 190 1.76 22.94 1.92
C THR A 190 3.03 22.38 2.58
N ARG A 191 3.16 21.06 2.65
CA ARG A 191 4.32 20.38 3.24
C ARG A 191 5.32 20.00 2.15
N GLU A 192 6.58 20.24 2.36
CA GLU A 192 7.65 19.71 1.51
C GLU A 192 8.26 18.49 2.22
N PRO A 193 8.23 17.30 1.60
CA PRO A 193 8.78 16.10 2.24
C PRO A 193 10.30 16.18 2.35
N LYS A 194 10.87 15.78 3.48
CA LYS A 194 12.32 15.73 3.70
C LYS A 194 12.95 14.51 3.08
N ASP A 195 12.21 13.41 3.04
CA ASP A 195 12.64 12.09 2.55
C ASP A 195 11.48 11.34 1.90
N ASP A 196 11.73 10.11 1.49
CA ASP A 196 10.76 9.25 0.84
C ASP A 196 9.64 8.79 1.77
N ASP A 197 9.92 8.61 3.06
CA ASP A 197 8.91 8.19 4.04
C ASP A 197 7.89 9.33 4.27
N GLU A 198 8.36 10.59 4.40
CA GLU A 198 7.46 11.75 4.47
C GLU A 198 6.67 11.94 3.16
N PHE A 199 7.32 11.72 2.01
CA PHE A 199 6.66 11.78 0.71
C PHE A 199 5.54 10.72 0.61
N ASP A 200 5.85 9.47 0.97
CA ASP A 200 4.89 8.37 0.90
C ASP A 200 3.71 8.60 1.87
N ALA A 201 3.95 9.10 3.08
CA ALA A 201 2.89 9.47 4.03
C ALA A 201 1.98 10.61 3.52
N LEU A 202 2.54 11.66 2.89
CA LEU A 202 1.76 12.75 2.31
C LEU A 202 0.90 12.28 1.13
N VAL A 203 1.44 11.41 0.27
CA VAL A 203 0.72 10.79 -0.85
C VAL A 203 -0.41 9.90 -0.32
N ALA A 204 -0.14 9.06 0.68
CA ALA A 204 -1.13 8.20 1.33
C ALA A 204 -2.32 9.00 1.90
N TYR A 205 -2.03 10.10 2.59
CA TYR A 205 -3.05 11.01 3.10
C TYR A 205 -3.90 11.60 1.98
N GLY A 206 -3.23 12.08 0.92
CA GLY A 206 -3.90 12.65 -0.23
C GLY A 206 -4.84 11.66 -0.92
N LEU A 207 -4.43 10.40 -1.05
CA LEU A 207 -5.28 9.34 -1.58
C LEU A 207 -6.55 9.17 -0.74
N GLY A 208 -6.43 9.08 0.58
CA GLY A 208 -7.57 8.94 1.47
C GLY A 208 -8.55 10.11 1.38
N VAL A 209 -8.03 11.35 1.44
CA VAL A 209 -8.88 12.56 1.35
C VAL A 209 -9.55 12.67 -0.01
N CYS A 210 -8.84 12.41 -1.12
CA CYS A 210 -9.42 12.43 -2.46
C CYS A 210 -10.49 11.35 -2.64
N TRP A 211 -10.25 10.15 -2.11
CA TRP A 211 -11.23 9.07 -2.16
C TRP A 211 -12.52 9.41 -1.42
N LEU A 212 -12.41 9.99 -0.21
CA LEU A 212 -13.57 10.42 0.57
C LEU A 212 -14.41 11.53 -0.10
N LYS A 213 -13.81 12.31 -1.01
CA LYS A 213 -14.55 13.32 -1.79
C LYS A 213 -15.50 12.73 -2.83
N ARG A 214 -15.33 11.45 -3.18
CA ARG A 214 -16.16 10.73 -4.18
C ARG A 214 -16.22 11.40 -5.56
N ASP A 215 -15.19 12.16 -5.92
CA ASP A 215 -15.11 12.86 -7.21
C ASP A 215 -14.58 11.97 -8.35
N GLY A 216 -14.27 10.71 -8.05
CA GLY A 216 -13.77 9.73 -9.00
C GLY A 216 -12.29 9.90 -9.38
N THR A 217 -11.57 10.83 -8.74
CA THR A 217 -10.12 11.02 -9.02
C THR A 217 -9.24 9.96 -8.39
N VAL A 218 -9.70 9.35 -7.30
CA VAL A 218 -9.06 8.23 -6.60
C VAL A 218 -10.10 7.14 -6.35
N GLY A 219 -9.70 5.89 -6.47
CA GLY A 219 -10.55 4.74 -6.20
C GLY A 219 -9.74 3.53 -5.76
N LEU A 220 -10.42 2.53 -5.24
CA LEU A 220 -9.82 1.25 -4.89
C LEU A 220 -9.66 0.43 -6.17
N LEU A 221 -8.45 -0.03 -6.45
CA LEU A 221 -8.16 -0.97 -7.53
C LEU A 221 -7.93 -2.34 -6.93
N GLY A 222 -8.61 -3.35 -7.48
CA GLY A 222 -8.54 -4.70 -6.99
C GLY A 222 -9.75 -5.14 -6.17
N ASN A 223 -9.60 -6.19 -5.41
CA ASN A 223 -10.60 -6.69 -4.47
C ASN A 223 -9.89 -7.38 -3.30
N ARG A 224 -10.66 -7.79 -2.29
CA ARG A 224 -10.12 -8.40 -1.07
C ARG A 224 -9.23 -9.61 -1.36
N ALA A 225 -9.67 -10.55 -2.21
CA ALA A 225 -8.94 -11.79 -2.50
C ALA A 225 -7.70 -11.57 -3.37
N ALA A 226 -7.77 -10.64 -4.33
CA ALA A 226 -6.70 -10.37 -5.28
C ALA A 226 -5.69 -9.31 -4.82
N GLY A 227 -5.91 -8.75 -3.62
CA GLY A 227 -5.26 -7.55 -3.15
C GLY A 227 -5.93 -6.28 -3.72
N ALA A 228 -6.03 -5.26 -2.90
CA ALA A 228 -6.64 -3.99 -3.30
C ALA A 228 -5.97 -2.83 -2.57
N PHE A 229 -5.72 -1.74 -3.30
CA PHE A 229 -5.25 -0.49 -2.71
C PHE A 229 -5.73 0.75 -3.47
N LEU A 230 -5.75 1.88 -2.81
CA LEU A 230 -6.15 3.15 -3.41
C LEU A 230 -5.13 3.63 -4.44
N VAL A 231 -5.65 4.04 -5.61
CA VAL A 231 -4.85 4.62 -6.70
C VAL A 231 -5.59 5.77 -7.37
N PRO A 232 -4.87 6.68 -8.04
CA PRO A 232 -5.48 7.58 -9.00
C PRO A 232 -6.21 6.79 -10.10
N THR A 233 -7.47 7.12 -10.33
CA THR A 233 -8.32 6.39 -11.28
C THR A 233 -8.19 6.92 -12.70
N SER A 234 -8.43 6.04 -13.66
CA SER A 234 -8.71 6.37 -15.05
C SER A 234 -9.45 5.23 -15.71
N ALA A 235 -10.30 5.55 -16.67
CA ALA A 235 -11.02 4.52 -17.44
C ALA A 235 -10.07 3.53 -18.14
N ALA A 236 -8.87 3.97 -18.52
CA ALA A 236 -7.86 3.10 -19.12
C ALA A 236 -7.29 2.12 -18.10
N LEU A 237 -6.98 2.58 -16.88
CA LEU A 237 -6.48 1.75 -15.79
C LEU A 237 -7.49 0.67 -15.41
N SER A 238 -8.74 1.06 -15.16
CA SER A 238 -9.80 0.13 -14.77
C SER A 238 -10.05 -0.94 -15.83
N ARG A 239 -10.14 -0.55 -17.11
CA ARG A 239 -10.27 -1.51 -18.22
C ARG A 239 -9.07 -2.45 -18.35
N ALA A 240 -7.84 -1.94 -18.15
CA ALA A 240 -6.65 -2.76 -18.22
C ALA A 240 -6.60 -3.77 -17.07
N TYR A 241 -6.98 -3.35 -15.86
CA TYR A 241 -7.02 -4.24 -14.70
C TYR A 241 -8.07 -5.35 -14.85
N ALA A 242 -9.26 -5.02 -15.32
CA ALA A 242 -10.31 -6.00 -15.60
C ALA A 242 -9.83 -7.07 -16.59
N ARG A 243 -9.22 -6.65 -17.72
CA ARG A 243 -8.68 -7.59 -18.73
C ARG A 243 -7.51 -8.42 -18.19
N PHE A 244 -6.67 -7.85 -17.35
CA PHE A 244 -5.54 -8.59 -16.75
C PHE A 244 -6.05 -9.77 -15.93
N GLY A 245 -7.21 -9.62 -15.29
CA GLY A 245 -7.88 -10.69 -14.59
C GLY A 245 -8.31 -11.86 -15.44
N ASP A 246 -8.78 -11.59 -16.63
CA ASP A 246 -9.22 -12.63 -17.57
C ASP A 246 -8.04 -13.38 -18.20
N VAL A 247 -6.87 -12.76 -18.27
CA VAL A 247 -5.66 -13.37 -18.84
C VAL A 247 -4.95 -14.30 -17.85
N ASP A 248 -4.91 -13.94 -16.56
CA ASP A 248 -4.29 -14.78 -15.53
C ASP A 248 -5.16 -16.00 -15.14
N ALA A 249 -6.44 -16.00 -15.47
CA ALA A 249 -7.31 -17.17 -15.32
C ALA A 249 -7.01 -18.30 -16.34
N ARG A 250 -6.07 -18.11 -17.26
CA ARG A 250 -5.64 -19.17 -18.18
C ARG A 250 -4.51 -19.99 -17.57
N PRO A 251 -4.67 -21.31 -17.38
CA PRO A 251 -3.65 -22.17 -16.81
C PRO A 251 -2.55 -22.47 -17.83
N HIS A 252 -1.51 -21.65 -17.92
CA HIS A 252 -0.26 -22.05 -18.56
C HIS A 252 0.91 -21.14 -18.13
N ILE A 253 1.44 -21.44 -16.97
CA ILE A 253 2.85 -21.21 -16.69
C ILE A 253 3.40 -22.57 -16.23
N PRO A 254 4.32 -23.18 -16.98
CA PRO A 254 4.95 -24.41 -16.52
C PRO A 254 5.66 -24.12 -15.19
N PRO A 255 5.67 -25.06 -14.25
CA PRO A 255 6.35 -24.87 -12.98
C PRO A 255 7.81 -24.54 -13.25
N LEU A 256 8.25 -23.38 -12.78
CA LEU A 256 9.67 -23.04 -12.75
C LEU A 256 10.37 -24.18 -12.01
N GLN A 257 11.20 -24.95 -12.73
CA GLN A 257 12.06 -25.94 -12.11
C GLN A 257 12.85 -25.24 -11.00
N ARG A 258 12.66 -25.69 -9.76
CA ARG A 258 13.41 -25.22 -8.60
C ARG A 258 14.88 -25.53 -8.85
N THR A 259 15.63 -24.57 -9.39
CA THR A 259 17.07 -24.55 -9.18
C THR A 259 17.27 -24.24 -7.72
N GLY A 260 17.73 -25.25 -6.97
CA GLY A 260 17.86 -25.18 -5.53
C GLY A 260 18.88 -24.13 -5.10
N ILE A 261 18.42 -22.93 -4.84
CA ILE A 261 19.15 -21.95 -4.06
C ILE A 261 18.64 -22.09 -2.63
N ALA A 262 19.37 -22.89 -1.84
CA ALA A 262 19.16 -22.94 -0.40
C ALA A 262 19.51 -21.55 0.19
N VAL A 263 18.50 -20.77 0.50
CA VAL A 263 18.68 -19.55 1.28
C VAL A 263 19.02 -20.00 2.71
N ARG A 264 20.32 -19.92 3.07
CA ARG A 264 20.75 -20.05 4.46
C ARG A 264 20.25 -18.84 5.24
N VAL A 265 19.13 -19.01 5.94
CA VAL A 265 18.70 -18.07 6.96
C VAL A 265 19.71 -18.16 8.11
N ARG A 266 20.60 -17.19 8.24
CA ARG A 266 21.38 -17.00 9.47
C ARG A 266 20.42 -16.53 10.56
N SER A 267 20.11 -17.42 11.50
CA SER A 267 19.41 -17.08 12.73
C SER A 267 20.31 -16.17 13.57
N GLN A 268 20.12 -14.87 13.50
CA GLN A 268 20.60 -13.99 14.57
C GLN A 268 19.63 -14.11 15.75
N LYS A 269 20.12 -14.77 16.80
CA LYS A 269 19.47 -14.74 18.12
C LYS A 269 19.52 -13.32 18.65
N VAL A 270 18.43 -12.61 18.61
CA VAL A 270 18.26 -11.39 19.39
C VAL A 270 17.92 -11.84 20.80
N ALA A 271 18.88 -11.68 21.72
CA ALA A 271 18.67 -11.90 23.14
C ALA A 271 17.81 -10.74 23.68
N TRP A 272 16.63 -11.05 24.13
CA TRP A 272 15.82 -10.12 24.92
C TRP A 272 16.28 -10.24 26.36
N GLY A 273 16.98 -9.21 26.87
CA GLY A 273 17.24 -9.08 28.29
C GLY A 273 15.93 -8.86 29.07
N THR A 274 15.82 -9.55 30.16
CA THR A 274 14.77 -9.48 31.20
C THR A 274 14.61 -8.10 31.80
#